data_eeb8fae0658715e70bd4d74a4bd418a0
#
_entry.id   eeb8fae0658715e70bd4d74a4bd418a0
#
_cell.length_a   1.000
_cell.length_b   1.000
_cell.length_c   1.000
_cell.angle_alpha   90.00
_cell.angle_beta   90.00
_cell.angle_gamma   90.00
#
_symmetry.space_group_name_H-M   'P 1'
#
loop_
_entity.id
_entity.type
_entity.pdbx_description
1 polymer ?
#
loop_
_entity_poly.entity_id
_entity_poly.type
_entity_poly.pdbx_seq_one_letter_code
_entity_poly.pdbx_strand_id
1 'polypeptide(L)'
;IISAGPAGTGKTFLAVAVGLTLLLDKKIERIILSRPAVEAGERLGFLPGDMKEKVDPYLRPLYDSLYDLFDFEKIQRMIEVGDIEIAPLAFMRGRTLKNSFAILDEAQNATDTQIKMFLTRIGENSKIVINGDPSQIDLPHKNMSGLNRSKKLLGHLNEISVVDFDHSDVVRHPLVSKIVKAYSDQEND
;
A
#
# COMPACT_ATOMS: atom_id res chain seq x y z
N ILE A 1 -9.42 -5.79 -4.94
CA ILE A 1 -9.26 -4.61 -5.82
C ILE A 1 -7.77 -4.47 -6.16
N ILE A 2 -7.46 -4.19 -7.40
CA ILE A 2 -6.12 -3.80 -7.86
C ILE A 2 -6.20 -2.34 -8.31
N SER A 3 -5.48 -1.46 -7.63
CA SER A 3 -5.50 -0.02 -7.88
C SER A 3 -4.11 0.42 -8.36
N ALA A 4 -4.01 0.94 -9.57
CA ALA A 4 -2.75 1.33 -10.19
C ALA A 4 -2.81 2.74 -10.78
N GLY A 5 -1.69 3.46 -10.72
CA GLY A 5 -1.55 4.78 -11.33
C GLY A 5 -0.52 5.68 -10.65
N PRO A 6 -0.34 6.92 -11.13
CA PRO A 6 0.70 7.83 -10.65
C PRO A 6 0.61 8.14 -9.15
N ALA A 7 1.73 8.49 -8.55
CA ALA A 7 1.74 9.02 -7.19
C ALA A 7 0.95 10.34 -7.09
N GLY A 8 0.30 10.56 -5.95
CA GLY A 8 -0.52 11.75 -5.71
C GLY A 8 -1.97 11.66 -6.21
N THR A 9 -2.43 10.49 -6.66
CA THR A 9 -3.84 10.25 -7.05
C THR A 9 -4.72 9.79 -5.87
N GLY A 10 -4.18 9.74 -4.66
CA GLY A 10 -4.94 9.42 -3.45
C GLY A 10 -5.27 7.93 -3.25
N LYS A 11 -4.61 7.00 -3.97
CA LYS A 11 -4.90 5.55 -3.88
C LYS A 11 -4.92 5.02 -2.45
N THR A 12 -3.85 5.29 -1.70
CA THR A 12 -3.70 4.85 -0.31
C THR A 12 -4.73 5.50 0.59
N PHE A 13 -4.91 6.81 0.46
CA PHE A 13 -5.89 7.59 1.20
C PHE A 13 -7.33 7.06 1.00
N LEU A 14 -7.74 6.81 -0.25
CA LEU A 14 -9.06 6.27 -0.59
C LEU A 14 -9.24 4.85 -0.04
N ALA A 15 -8.23 3.99 -0.17
CA ALA A 15 -8.30 2.63 0.36
C ALA A 15 -8.44 2.64 1.89
N VAL A 16 -7.68 3.48 2.58
CA VAL A 16 -7.76 3.64 4.05
C VAL A 16 -9.12 4.20 4.47
N ALA A 17 -9.63 5.22 3.75
CA ALA A 17 -10.95 5.80 4.03
C ALA A 17 -12.08 4.76 3.92
N VAL A 18 -12.05 3.93 2.86
CA VAL A 18 -13.01 2.83 2.71
C VAL A 18 -12.87 1.81 3.83
N GLY A 19 -11.63 1.43 4.18
CA GLY A 19 -11.36 0.51 5.29
C GLY A 19 -11.92 1.02 6.62
N LEU A 20 -11.66 2.29 6.96
CA LEU A 20 -12.17 2.93 8.17
C LEU A 20 -13.71 2.98 8.19
N THR A 21 -14.34 3.31 7.07
CA THR A 21 -15.80 3.29 6.96
C THR A 21 -16.37 1.91 7.24
N LEU A 22 -15.79 0.86 6.66
CA LEU A 22 -16.24 -0.52 6.87
C LEU A 22 -16.03 -0.98 8.33
N LEU A 23 -14.95 -0.55 8.97
CA LEU A 23 -14.66 -0.85 10.37
C LEU A 23 -15.65 -0.15 11.31
N LEU A 24 -15.89 1.15 11.10
CA LEU A 24 -16.85 1.93 11.89
C LEU A 24 -18.28 1.41 11.74
N ASP A 25 -18.66 0.98 10.53
CA ASP A 25 -19.95 0.33 10.24
C ASP A 25 -20.04 -1.12 10.76
N LYS A 26 -18.98 -1.62 11.38
CA LYS A 26 -18.89 -3.02 11.89
C LYS A 26 -19.11 -4.08 10.79
N LYS A 27 -18.80 -3.75 9.54
CA LYS A 27 -18.84 -4.68 8.41
C LYS A 27 -17.61 -5.58 8.33
N ILE A 28 -16.56 -5.15 8.98
CA ILE A 28 -15.31 -5.90 9.22
C ILE A 28 -14.89 -5.72 10.68
N GLU A 29 -14.00 -6.57 11.15
CA GLU A 29 -13.46 -6.52 12.51
C GLU A 29 -12.09 -5.87 12.55
N ARG A 30 -11.38 -5.81 11.40
CA ARG A 30 -9.99 -5.36 11.37
C ARG A 30 -9.59 -4.74 10.04
N ILE A 31 -8.77 -3.69 10.13
CA ILE A 31 -8.00 -3.18 8.99
C ILE A 31 -6.56 -3.67 9.12
N ILE A 32 -5.97 -4.15 8.04
CA ILE A 32 -4.56 -4.56 7.97
C ILE A 32 -3.88 -3.75 6.89
N LEU A 33 -2.93 -2.92 7.30
CA LEU A 33 -2.12 -2.10 6.40
C LEU A 33 -0.74 -2.72 6.27
N SER A 34 -0.33 -2.98 5.05
CA SER A 34 0.94 -3.63 4.76
C SER A 34 1.68 -2.93 3.64
N ARG A 35 3.00 -2.99 3.70
CA ARG A 35 3.89 -2.41 2.70
C ARG A 35 5.11 -3.30 2.50
N PRO A 36 5.64 -3.46 1.27
CA PRO A 36 6.93 -4.08 1.06
C PRO A 36 8.01 -3.27 1.77
N ALA A 37 8.90 -3.93 2.51
CA ALA A 37 10.11 -3.29 3.00
C ALA A 37 11.14 -3.34 1.85
N VAL A 38 11.31 -2.23 1.16
CA VAL A 38 12.30 -2.09 0.08
C VAL A 38 13.39 -1.15 0.57
N GLU A 39 14.63 -1.58 0.48
CA GLU A 39 15.79 -0.76 0.81
C GLU A 39 16.01 0.29 -0.29
N ALA A 40 15.44 1.48 -0.15
CA ALA A 40 15.68 2.61 -1.03
C ALA A 40 17.08 3.22 -0.73
N GLY A 41 18.12 2.55 -1.20
CA GLY A 41 19.52 3.05 -1.11
C GLY A 41 20.23 2.83 0.23
N GLU A 42 19.51 2.68 1.33
CA GLU A 42 20.09 2.32 2.64
C GLU A 42 19.73 0.90 3.02
N ARG A 43 20.73 0.08 3.30
CA ARG A 43 20.52 -1.32 3.70
C ARG A 43 19.97 -1.37 5.13
N LEU A 44 18.79 -1.96 5.33
CA LEU A 44 18.17 -2.18 6.65
C LEU A 44 19.14 -2.76 7.68
N GLY A 45 20.12 -3.55 7.23
CA GLY A 45 21.16 -4.13 8.08
C GLY A 45 22.08 -3.11 8.76
N PHE A 46 22.21 -1.89 8.28
CA PHE A 46 23.05 -0.83 8.84
C PHE A 46 22.30 0.11 9.78
N LEU A 47 20.96 0.06 9.84
CA LEU A 47 20.20 0.87 10.78
C LEU A 47 20.34 0.29 12.21
N PRO A 48 20.55 1.15 13.24
CA PRO A 48 20.53 0.71 14.63
C PRO A 48 19.11 0.30 15.05
N GLY A 49 19.00 -0.58 16.04
CA GLY A 49 17.71 -0.99 16.60
C GLY A 49 17.28 -2.41 16.22
N ASP A 50 16.15 -2.84 16.77
CA ASP A 50 15.55 -4.12 16.44
C ASP A 50 14.86 -4.10 15.06
N MET A 51 14.35 -5.25 14.61
CA MET A 51 13.71 -5.37 13.30
C MET A 51 12.47 -4.45 13.18
N LYS A 52 11.73 -4.24 14.25
CA LYS A 52 10.55 -3.39 14.29
C LYS A 52 10.92 -1.93 14.12
N GLU A 53 11.92 -1.45 14.87
CA GLU A 53 12.44 -0.09 14.78
C GLU A 53 13.01 0.22 13.39
N LYS A 54 13.67 -0.74 12.75
CA LYS A 54 14.23 -0.59 11.40
C LYS A 54 13.16 -0.47 10.30
N VAL A 55 12.02 -1.11 10.47
CA VAL A 55 10.94 -1.13 9.48
C VAL A 55 9.94 0.01 9.69
N ASP A 56 9.84 0.55 10.90
CA ASP A 56 8.88 1.61 11.26
C ASP A 56 8.91 2.83 10.32
N PRO A 57 10.07 3.37 9.89
CA PRO A 57 10.12 4.48 8.94
C PRO A 57 9.41 4.21 7.62
N TYR A 58 9.44 2.97 7.12
CA TYR A 58 8.79 2.57 5.86
C TYR A 58 7.26 2.48 6.00
N LEU A 59 6.77 2.28 7.22
CA LEU A 59 5.35 2.19 7.53
C LEU A 59 4.73 3.55 7.88
N ARG A 60 5.55 4.57 8.15
CA ARG A 60 5.10 5.90 8.56
C ARG A 60 4.04 6.52 7.65
N PRO A 61 4.15 6.46 6.31
CA PRO A 61 3.10 6.99 5.42
C PRO A 61 1.72 6.34 5.61
N LEU A 62 1.66 5.11 6.12
CA LEU A 62 0.39 4.45 6.44
C LEU A 62 -0.24 5.03 7.71
N TYR A 63 0.58 5.35 8.72
CA TYR A 63 0.12 6.07 9.92
C TYR A 63 -0.38 7.47 9.56
N ASP A 64 0.38 8.21 8.74
CA ASP A 64 0.02 9.55 8.30
C ASP A 64 -1.35 9.54 7.59
N SER A 65 -1.59 8.59 6.69
CA SER A 65 -2.88 8.44 6.01
C SER A 65 -4.06 8.17 6.95
N LEU A 66 -3.82 7.49 8.07
CA LEU A 66 -4.85 7.27 9.10
C LEU A 66 -5.13 8.54 9.89
N TYR A 67 -4.08 9.28 10.28
CA TYR A 67 -4.20 10.51 11.06
C TYR A 67 -4.80 11.67 10.25
N ASP A 68 -4.58 11.70 8.94
CA ASP A 68 -5.22 12.65 8.04
C ASP A 68 -6.73 12.42 7.91
N LEU A 69 -7.19 11.19 8.12
CA LEU A 69 -8.60 10.80 7.96
C LEU A 69 -9.40 10.82 9.26
N PHE A 70 -8.73 10.62 10.39
CA PHE A 70 -9.41 10.43 11.67
C PHE A 70 -8.59 10.96 12.84
N ASP A 71 -9.27 11.19 13.96
CA ASP A 71 -8.66 11.68 15.20
C ASP A 71 -7.51 10.80 15.69
N PHE A 72 -6.38 11.41 16.03
CA PHE A 72 -5.15 10.73 16.43
C PHE A 72 -5.34 9.77 17.61
N GLU A 73 -6.02 10.23 18.68
CA GLU A 73 -6.21 9.42 19.90
C GLU A 73 -7.08 8.19 19.62
N LYS A 74 -8.08 8.34 18.75
CA LYS A 74 -8.94 7.23 18.36
C LYS A 74 -8.19 6.21 17.50
N ILE A 75 -7.37 6.67 16.55
CA ILE A 75 -6.52 5.76 15.75
C ILE A 75 -5.54 5.01 16.63
N GLN A 76 -4.86 5.69 17.57
CA GLN A 76 -3.95 5.05 18.51
C GLN A 76 -4.66 3.94 19.31
N ARG A 77 -5.86 4.23 19.84
CA ARG A 77 -6.65 3.23 20.56
C ARG A 77 -7.03 2.04 19.69
N MET A 78 -7.42 2.28 18.42
CA MET A 78 -7.75 1.20 17.46
C MET A 78 -6.53 0.32 17.16
N ILE A 79 -5.33 0.91 17.11
CA ILE A 79 -4.08 0.16 16.94
C ILE A 79 -3.77 -0.66 18.20
N GLU A 80 -3.91 -0.08 19.39
CA GLU A 80 -3.67 -0.76 20.67
C GLU A 80 -4.58 -1.97 20.89
N VAL A 81 -5.87 -1.86 20.55
CA VAL A 81 -6.83 -2.96 20.69
C VAL A 81 -6.78 -3.96 19.52
N GLY A 82 -6.03 -3.66 18.45
CA GLY A 82 -5.85 -4.54 17.32
C GLY A 82 -6.93 -4.44 16.23
N ASP A 83 -7.78 -3.43 16.26
CA ASP A 83 -8.74 -3.11 15.19
C ASP A 83 -8.02 -2.61 13.93
N ILE A 84 -6.87 -1.97 14.11
CA ILE A 84 -5.96 -1.57 13.04
C ILE A 84 -4.59 -2.20 13.29
N GLU A 85 -4.10 -2.91 12.29
CA GLU A 85 -2.76 -3.52 12.30
C GLU A 85 -1.93 -2.92 11.17
N ILE A 86 -0.71 -2.48 11.48
CA ILE A 86 0.25 -1.99 10.48
C ILE A 86 1.49 -2.87 10.58
N ALA A 87 1.82 -3.57 9.48
CA ALA A 87 2.92 -4.52 9.48
C ALA A 87 3.56 -4.69 8.10
N PRO A 88 4.87 -5.01 8.04
CA PRO A 88 5.55 -5.33 6.80
C PRO A 88 4.89 -6.52 6.08
N LEU A 89 4.96 -6.52 4.75
CA LEU A 89 4.41 -7.59 3.91
C LEU A 89 4.91 -8.99 4.32
N ALA A 90 6.15 -9.11 4.74
CA ALA A 90 6.74 -10.38 5.17
C ALA A 90 5.97 -11.03 6.35
N PHE A 91 5.35 -10.23 7.20
CA PHE A 91 4.60 -10.70 8.38
C PHE A 91 3.22 -11.25 8.05
N MET A 92 2.79 -11.13 6.79
CA MET A 92 1.53 -11.71 6.30
C MET A 92 1.64 -13.19 5.98
N ARG A 93 2.87 -13.72 5.87
CA ARG A 93 3.11 -15.12 5.51
C ARG A 93 2.52 -16.08 6.54
N GLY A 94 1.82 -17.13 6.06
CA GLY A 94 1.23 -18.16 6.91
C GLY A 94 -0.06 -17.77 7.63
N ARG A 95 -0.56 -16.55 7.44
CA ARG A 95 -1.79 -16.05 8.06
C ARG A 95 -3.00 -16.33 7.18
N THR A 96 -4.18 -16.31 7.78
CA THR A 96 -5.48 -16.22 7.11
C THR A 96 -6.20 -15.00 7.66
N LEU A 97 -6.50 -14.04 6.77
CA LEU A 97 -7.10 -12.75 7.13
C LEU A 97 -8.62 -12.88 7.02
N LYS A 98 -9.30 -13.07 8.15
CA LYS A 98 -10.77 -13.18 8.24
C LYS A 98 -11.37 -11.89 8.74
N ASN A 99 -12.60 -11.58 8.34
CA ASN A 99 -13.37 -10.40 8.75
C ASN A 99 -12.56 -9.10 8.62
N SER A 100 -11.74 -8.99 7.58
CA SER A 100 -10.75 -7.92 7.48
C SER A 100 -10.75 -7.20 6.13
N PHE A 101 -10.31 -5.95 6.17
CA PHE A 101 -9.96 -5.17 5.01
C PHE A 101 -8.44 -5.01 4.97
N ALA A 102 -7.77 -5.72 4.07
CA ALA A 102 -6.32 -5.72 3.99
C ALA A 102 -5.84 -4.89 2.79
N ILE A 103 -4.88 -4.01 3.05
CA ILE A 103 -4.30 -3.11 2.05
C ILE A 103 -2.83 -3.43 1.93
N LEU A 104 -2.37 -3.72 0.71
CA LEU A 104 -0.96 -3.73 0.34
C LEU A 104 -0.65 -2.45 -0.43
N ASP A 105 0.04 -1.54 0.22
CA ASP A 105 0.47 -0.29 -0.38
C ASP A 105 1.87 -0.43 -1.02
N GLU A 106 2.20 0.42 -2.00
CA GLU A 106 3.45 0.37 -2.78
C GLU A 106 3.72 -1.01 -3.41
N ALA A 107 2.67 -1.66 -3.89
CA ALA A 107 2.73 -3.03 -4.41
C ALA A 107 3.62 -3.19 -5.65
N GLN A 108 3.97 -2.11 -6.37
CA GLN A 108 4.99 -2.16 -7.43
C GLN A 108 6.35 -2.60 -6.91
N ASN A 109 6.61 -2.42 -5.61
CA ASN A 109 7.83 -2.83 -4.92
C ASN A 109 7.74 -4.25 -4.32
N ALA A 110 6.71 -5.01 -4.67
CA ALA A 110 6.57 -6.42 -4.35
C ALA A 110 6.76 -7.30 -5.61
N THR A 111 7.43 -8.43 -5.42
CA THR A 111 7.59 -9.44 -6.48
C THR A 111 6.27 -10.21 -6.72
N ASP A 112 6.16 -10.91 -7.86
CA ASP A 112 5.03 -11.82 -8.15
C ASP A 112 4.75 -12.77 -6.99
N THR A 113 5.78 -13.39 -6.44
CA THR A 113 5.65 -14.35 -5.33
C THR A 113 5.11 -13.68 -4.08
N GLN A 114 5.54 -12.45 -3.78
CA GLN A 114 5.08 -11.70 -2.63
C GLN A 114 3.62 -11.25 -2.79
N ILE A 115 3.22 -10.75 -3.96
CA ILE A 115 1.82 -10.39 -4.22
C ILE A 115 0.92 -11.63 -4.17
N LYS A 116 1.32 -12.72 -4.82
CA LYS A 116 0.60 -14.00 -4.73
C LYS A 116 0.47 -14.46 -3.28
N MET A 117 1.55 -14.40 -2.50
CA MET A 117 1.54 -14.75 -1.09
C MET A 117 0.52 -13.91 -0.32
N PHE A 118 0.47 -12.59 -0.52
CA PHE A 118 -0.47 -11.70 0.15
C PHE A 118 -1.93 -11.95 -0.28
N LEU A 119 -2.20 -12.04 -1.57
CA LEU A 119 -3.55 -12.28 -2.10
C LEU A 119 -4.14 -13.60 -1.62
N THR A 120 -3.30 -14.63 -1.46
CA THR A 120 -3.75 -15.94 -0.94
C THR A 120 -3.95 -15.96 0.58
N ARG A 121 -3.83 -14.83 1.27
CA ARG A 121 -4.20 -14.68 2.69
C ARG A 121 -5.67 -14.38 2.89
N ILE A 122 -6.41 -14.08 1.82
CA ILE A 122 -7.83 -13.77 1.94
C ILE A 122 -8.59 -14.88 2.68
N GLY A 123 -9.35 -14.49 3.68
CA GLY A 123 -10.20 -15.36 4.46
C GLY A 123 -11.67 -14.99 4.29
N GLU A 124 -12.52 -15.66 5.07
CA GLU A 124 -13.95 -15.41 5.08
C GLU A 124 -14.27 -13.95 5.44
N ASN A 125 -15.29 -13.37 4.79
CA ASN A 125 -15.74 -11.99 4.97
C ASN A 125 -14.62 -10.94 4.89
N SER A 126 -13.65 -11.14 3.99
CA SER A 126 -12.52 -10.22 3.85
C SER A 126 -12.41 -9.63 2.45
N LYS A 127 -11.80 -8.47 2.37
CA LYS A 127 -11.48 -7.77 1.12
C LYS A 127 -10.01 -7.42 1.11
N ILE A 128 -9.39 -7.52 -0.06
CA ILE A 128 -7.99 -7.11 -0.27
C ILE A 128 -7.93 -6.01 -1.32
N VAL A 129 -7.13 -5.00 -1.03
CA VAL A 129 -6.75 -3.94 -1.98
C VAL A 129 -5.24 -3.98 -2.14
N ILE A 130 -4.75 -3.97 -3.38
CA ILE A 130 -3.34 -3.73 -3.69
C ILE A 130 -3.23 -2.43 -4.46
N ASN A 131 -2.44 -1.49 -3.93
CA ASN A 131 -2.19 -0.17 -4.49
C ASN A 131 -0.77 -0.08 -4.99
N GLY A 132 -0.54 0.57 -6.13
CA GLY A 132 0.83 0.83 -6.58
C GLY A 132 0.93 1.80 -7.73
N ASP A 133 2.14 2.29 -7.93
CA ASP A 133 2.54 3.12 -9.06
C ASP A 133 3.51 2.33 -9.95
N PRO A 134 3.07 1.84 -11.13
CA PRO A 134 3.94 1.06 -11.99
C PRO A 134 5.17 1.82 -12.53
N SER A 135 5.20 3.15 -12.40
CA SER A 135 6.33 3.98 -12.82
C SER A 135 7.43 4.10 -11.76
N GLN A 136 7.10 3.87 -10.48
CA GLN A 136 8.00 4.05 -9.32
C GLN A 136 8.43 2.70 -8.73
N ILE A 137 9.21 1.95 -9.49
CA ILE A 137 9.71 0.64 -9.06
C ILE A 137 11.11 0.80 -8.51
N ASP A 138 11.27 0.56 -7.19
CA ASP A 138 12.53 0.64 -6.43
C ASP A 138 13.22 -0.73 -6.28
N LEU A 139 12.65 -1.78 -6.87
CA LEU A 139 13.28 -3.11 -6.89
C LEU A 139 14.59 -3.08 -7.70
N PRO A 140 15.60 -3.92 -7.35
CA PRO A 140 16.88 -3.99 -8.07
C PRO A 140 16.73 -4.18 -9.58
N HIS A 141 15.68 -4.89 -9.99
CA HIS A 141 15.30 -5.04 -11.39
C HIS A 141 13.81 -4.76 -11.55
N LYS A 142 13.46 -3.78 -12.39
CA LYS A 142 12.07 -3.35 -12.62
C LYS A 142 11.13 -4.47 -13.09
N ASN A 143 11.66 -5.44 -13.83
CA ASN A 143 10.92 -6.63 -14.28
C ASN A 143 10.53 -7.61 -13.15
N MET A 144 11.07 -7.44 -11.94
CA MET A 144 10.68 -8.23 -10.76
C MET A 144 9.36 -7.77 -10.14
N SER A 145 8.87 -6.57 -10.49
CA SER A 145 7.59 -6.07 -9.97
C SER A 145 6.42 -6.94 -10.42
N GLY A 146 5.67 -7.43 -9.44
CA GLY A 146 4.52 -8.29 -9.67
C GLY A 146 3.21 -7.55 -9.94
N LEU A 147 3.14 -6.23 -9.77
CA LEU A 147 1.89 -5.47 -9.86
C LEU A 147 1.22 -5.58 -11.24
N ASN A 148 1.96 -5.24 -12.29
CA ASN A 148 1.43 -5.28 -13.66
C ASN A 148 1.06 -6.70 -14.11
N ARG A 149 1.85 -7.70 -13.69
CA ARG A 149 1.56 -9.09 -13.99
C ARG A 149 0.31 -9.56 -13.25
N SER A 150 0.17 -9.24 -11.98
CA SER A 150 -1.04 -9.56 -11.21
C SER A 150 -2.29 -8.92 -11.82
N LYS A 151 -2.21 -7.67 -12.26
CA LYS A 151 -3.30 -7.00 -12.98
C LYS A 151 -3.71 -7.75 -14.25
N LYS A 152 -2.74 -8.18 -15.08
CA LYS A 152 -3.00 -8.95 -16.31
C LYS A 152 -3.59 -10.33 -16.02
N LEU A 153 -3.04 -11.03 -15.02
CA LEU A 153 -3.47 -12.41 -14.70
C LEU A 153 -4.82 -12.50 -14.01
N LEU A 154 -5.17 -11.47 -13.21
CA LEU A 154 -6.33 -11.53 -12.32
C LEU A 154 -7.48 -10.63 -12.76
N GLY A 155 -7.21 -9.63 -13.59
CA GLY A 155 -8.21 -8.63 -13.98
C GLY A 155 -9.37 -9.15 -14.81
N HIS A 156 -9.34 -10.42 -15.27
CA HIS A 156 -10.45 -11.07 -15.95
C HIS A 156 -11.40 -11.80 -15.01
N LEU A 157 -11.05 -11.92 -13.72
CA LEU A 157 -11.89 -12.58 -12.72
C LEU A 157 -12.98 -11.60 -12.26
N ASN A 158 -14.24 -12.03 -12.28
CA ASN A 158 -15.39 -11.18 -11.94
C ASN A 158 -15.35 -10.65 -10.50
N GLU A 159 -14.66 -11.35 -9.61
CA GLU A 159 -14.50 -10.98 -8.21
C GLU A 159 -13.39 -9.96 -7.99
N ILE A 160 -12.63 -9.60 -9.02
CA ILE A 160 -11.50 -8.69 -8.95
C ILE A 160 -11.77 -7.44 -9.79
N SER A 161 -11.88 -6.31 -9.13
CA SER A 161 -11.97 -5.00 -9.78
C SER A 161 -10.59 -4.42 -9.99
N VAL A 162 -10.32 -3.90 -11.19
CA VAL A 162 -9.13 -3.11 -11.50
C VAL A 162 -9.53 -1.66 -11.64
N VAL A 163 -8.82 -0.78 -10.92
CA VAL A 163 -9.02 0.66 -10.94
C VAL A 163 -7.73 1.31 -11.40
N ASP A 164 -7.76 1.95 -12.55
CA ASP A 164 -6.63 2.69 -13.10
C ASP A 164 -6.83 4.18 -12.88
N PHE A 165 -5.84 4.80 -12.25
CA PHE A 165 -5.71 6.24 -12.13
C PHE A 165 -4.75 6.77 -13.18
N ASP A 166 -4.97 7.99 -13.62
CA ASP A 166 -4.11 8.67 -14.58
C ASP A 166 -3.64 10.05 -14.08
N HIS A 167 -2.96 10.80 -14.93
CA HIS A 167 -2.41 12.10 -14.57
C HIS A 167 -3.50 13.15 -14.26
N SER A 168 -4.73 12.99 -14.74
CA SER A 168 -5.85 13.90 -14.42
C SER A 168 -6.35 13.74 -12.99
N ASP A 169 -6.09 12.57 -12.38
CA ASP A 169 -6.45 12.27 -10.99
C ASP A 169 -5.43 12.80 -9.98
N VAL A 170 -4.29 13.35 -10.44
CA VAL A 170 -3.22 13.81 -9.55
C VAL A 170 -3.60 15.09 -8.84
N VAL A 171 -3.70 15.01 -7.51
CA VAL A 171 -3.94 16.17 -6.62
C VAL A 171 -2.64 16.48 -5.88
N ARG A 172 -1.95 17.53 -6.29
CA ARG A 172 -0.68 17.98 -5.70
C ARG A 172 -0.63 19.50 -5.59
N HIS A 173 0.21 19.95 -4.66
CA HIS A 173 0.52 21.38 -4.59
C HIS A 173 1.11 21.85 -5.95
N PRO A 174 0.67 23.02 -6.51
CA PRO A 174 1.11 23.49 -7.83
C PRO A 174 2.62 23.58 -8.00
N LEU A 175 3.36 23.91 -6.94
CA LEU A 175 4.82 23.94 -6.97
C LEU A 175 5.44 22.56 -7.19
N VAL A 176 4.87 21.50 -6.60
CA VAL A 176 5.36 20.13 -6.79
C VAL A 176 5.27 19.71 -8.24
N SER A 177 4.17 20.04 -8.93
CA SER A 177 4.01 19.78 -10.36
C SER A 177 5.07 20.50 -11.22
N LYS A 178 5.41 21.74 -10.85
CA LYS A 178 6.48 22.51 -11.54
C LYS A 178 7.87 21.91 -11.30
N ILE A 179 8.15 21.46 -10.07
CA ILE A 179 9.42 20.80 -9.74
C ILE A 179 9.57 19.51 -10.54
N VAL A 180 8.56 18.63 -10.52
CA VAL A 180 8.60 17.36 -11.26
C VAL A 180 8.82 17.60 -12.76
N LYS A 181 8.12 18.59 -13.34
CA LYS A 181 8.30 18.95 -14.75
C LYS A 181 9.72 19.41 -15.04
N ALA A 182 10.30 20.29 -14.20
CA ALA A 182 11.64 20.79 -14.40
C ALA A 182 12.72 19.69 -14.40
N TYR A 183 12.55 18.65 -13.57
CA TYR A 183 13.46 17.50 -13.55
C TYR A 183 13.27 16.59 -14.76
N SER A 184 12.03 16.31 -15.18
CA SER A 184 11.78 15.46 -16.34
C SER A 184 12.20 16.12 -17.67
N ASP A 185 12.17 17.44 -17.77
CA ASP A 185 12.64 18.16 -18.96
C ASP A 185 14.16 18.04 -19.12
N GLN A 186 14.93 17.90 -18.02
CA GLN A 186 16.39 17.70 -18.04
C GLN A 186 16.82 16.24 -18.35
N GLU A 187 15.97 15.25 -18.10
CA GLU A 187 16.29 13.84 -18.39
C GLU A 187 16.09 13.49 -19.89
N ASN A 188 15.44 14.39 -20.65
CA ASN A 188 15.17 14.22 -22.08
C ASN A 188 16.10 15.05 -22.99
N ASP A 189 17.01 15.85 -22.44
CA ASP A 189 18.10 16.56 -23.11
C ASP A 189 19.43 15.79 -22.96
#